data_cc003d890e329d46d5a66b91441b94fd
#
_entry.id   cc003d890e329d46d5a66b91441b94fd
#
_cell.length_a   1.000
_cell.length_b   1.000
_cell.length_c   1.000
_cell.angle_alpha   90.00
_cell.angle_beta   90.00
_cell.angle_gamma   90.00
#
_symmetry.space_group_name_H-M   'P 1'
#
loop_
_entity.id
_entity.type
_entity.pdbx_description
1 polymer ?
#
loop_
_entity_poly.entity_id
_entity_poly.type
_entity_poly.pdbx_seq_one_letter_code
_entity_poly.pdbx_strand_id
1 'polypeptide(L)'
;MKFNVNQQDLQQALNYCQGVIEKRSTLPILSNILLDASNSKLTITATDLDLIFIHQLNNVEILEEGKTTTTSSIMYDIIRKFNSGKKINLSLTDISKLQVESEKSIFNLNCISATEFPLTDENFNQNEFVIKSKQLLKLSLIHISEPTRHTS
;
A
#
# COMPACT_ATOMS: atom_id res chain seq x y z
N MET A 1 3.60 -15.31 -2.08
CA MET A 1 2.78 -14.20 -2.63
C MET A 1 3.15 -13.95 -4.07
N LYS A 2 2.18 -13.95 -4.93
CA LYS A 2 2.40 -13.68 -6.35
C LYS A 2 1.11 -13.14 -6.95
N PHE A 3 1.17 -11.97 -7.59
CA PHE A 3 -0.02 -11.38 -8.18
C PHE A 3 0.33 -10.41 -9.30
N ASN A 4 -0.68 -10.12 -10.12
CA ASN A 4 -0.59 -9.16 -11.22
C ASN A 4 -1.56 -8.02 -10.94
N VAL A 5 -1.14 -6.80 -11.22
CA VAL A 5 -1.95 -5.62 -10.98
C VAL A 5 -1.70 -4.59 -12.08
N ASN A 6 -2.70 -3.76 -12.35
CA ASN A 6 -2.57 -2.69 -13.33
C ASN A 6 -1.68 -1.58 -12.77
N GLN A 7 -0.78 -1.06 -13.62
CA GLN A 7 0.17 -0.03 -13.21
C GLN A 7 -0.52 1.22 -12.64
N GLN A 8 -1.57 1.70 -13.30
CA GLN A 8 -2.26 2.91 -12.86
C GLN A 8 -2.92 2.73 -11.50
N ASP A 9 -3.55 1.58 -11.29
CA ASP A 9 -4.22 1.31 -10.02
C ASP A 9 -3.23 1.25 -8.88
N LEU A 10 -2.10 0.59 -9.12
CA LEU A 10 -1.08 0.48 -8.09
C LEU A 10 -0.41 1.82 -7.81
N GLN A 11 -0.11 2.58 -8.86
CA GLN A 11 0.49 3.90 -8.70
C GLN A 11 -0.40 4.82 -7.87
N GLN A 12 -1.68 4.82 -8.15
CA GLN A 12 -2.64 5.67 -7.43
C GLN A 12 -2.70 5.28 -5.95
N ALA A 13 -2.75 3.99 -5.67
CA ALA A 13 -2.78 3.50 -4.30
C ALA A 13 -1.52 3.92 -3.54
N LEU A 14 -0.36 3.79 -4.17
CA LEU A 14 0.90 4.16 -3.55
C LEU A 14 1.01 5.66 -3.34
N ASN A 15 0.44 6.44 -4.24
CA ASN A 15 0.41 7.88 -4.09
C ASN A 15 -0.38 8.29 -2.84
N TYR A 16 -1.51 7.63 -2.59
CA TYR A 16 -2.28 7.87 -1.37
C TYR A 16 -1.47 7.53 -0.13
N CYS A 17 -0.73 6.43 -0.17
CA CYS A 17 0.09 6.00 0.96
C CYS A 17 1.19 7.01 1.29
N GLN A 18 1.72 7.69 0.29
CA GLN A 18 2.76 8.69 0.51
C GLN A 18 2.27 9.84 1.39
N GLY A 19 0.98 10.14 1.36
CA GLY A 19 0.42 11.17 2.21
C GLY A 19 0.30 10.77 3.66
N VAL A 20 0.34 9.48 3.95
CA VAL A 20 0.22 8.94 5.30
C VAL A 20 1.58 8.68 5.93
N ILE A 21 2.53 8.20 5.11
CA ILE A 21 3.84 7.79 5.59
C ILE A 21 4.62 8.97 6.16
N GLU A 22 5.08 8.83 7.39
CA GLU A 22 5.89 9.84 8.07
C GLU A 22 7.35 9.69 7.65
N LYS A 23 7.86 10.67 6.93
CA LYS A 23 9.22 10.60 6.38
C LYS A 23 10.30 10.66 7.45
N ARG A 24 9.96 11.18 8.61
CA ARG A 24 10.93 11.37 9.70
C ARG A 24 10.75 10.36 10.82
N SER A 25 10.04 9.27 10.54
CA SER A 25 9.82 8.27 11.55
C SER A 25 11.13 7.64 11.99
N THR A 26 11.26 7.41 13.29
CA THR A 26 12.42 6.70 13.84
C THR A 26 12.27 5.20 13.71
N LEU A 27 11.07 4.73 13.37
CA LEU A 27 10.81 3.29 13.17
C LEU A 27 10.82 2.98 11.68
N PRO A 28 11.81 2.22 11.20
CA PRO A 28 11.89 1.90 9.76
C PRO A 28 10.63 1.24 9.21
N ILE A 29 9.95 0.43 10.01
CA ILE A 29 8.75 -0.26 9.55
C ILE A 29 7.63 0.72 9.17
N LEU A 30 7.61 1.92 9.73
CA LEU A 30 6.61 2.93 9.41
C LEU A 30 6.84 3.61 8.06
N SER A 31 8.00 3.40 7.47
CA SER A 31 8.27 3.81 6.08
C SER A 31 7.77 2.79 5.08
N ASN A 32 7.35 1.63 5.56
CA ASN A 32 6.86 0.54 4.73
C ASN A 32 5.35 0.54 4.64
N ILE A 33 4.87 -0.09 3.58
CA ILE A 33 3.44 -0.40 3.42
C ILE A 33 3.28 -1.90 3.55
N LEU A 34 2.12 -2.31 4.05
CA LEU A 34 1.77 -3.73 4.12
C LEU A 34 1.00 -4.09 2.85
N LEU A 35 1.46 -5.12 2.18
CA LEU A 35 0.80 -5.68 1.01
C LEU A 35 0.20 -7.01 1.41
N ASP A 36 -1.11 -7.15 1.25
CA ASP A 36 -1.83 -8.38 1.57
C ASP A 36 -2.61 -8.82 0.34
N ALA A 37 -2.12 -9.89 -0.30
CA ALA A 37 -2.76 -10.47 -1.47
C ALA A 37 -3.56 -11.69 -1.02
N SER A 38 -4.86 -11.51 -0.86
CA SER A 38 -5.74 -12.59 -0.42
C SER A 38 -7.18 -12.29 -0.82
N ASN A 39 -8.00 -13.34 -0.89
CA ASN A 39 -9.43 -13.22 -1.18
C ASN A 39 -9.70 -12.43 -2.48
N SER A 40 -8.89 -12.66 -3.50
CA SER A 40 -9.00 -12.00 -4.81
C SER A 40 -8.82 -10.49 -4.75
N LYS A 41 -8.20 -9.98 -3.71
CA LYS A 41 -7.94 -8.54 -3.54
C LYS A 41 -6.51 -8.31 -3.11
N LEU A 42 -6.02 -7.12 -3.45
CA LEU A 42 -4.77 -6.63 -2.88
C LEU A 42 -5.14 -5.53 -1.89
N THR A 43 -4.82 -5.72 -0.63
CA THR A 43 -5.04 -4.71 0.39
C THR A 43 -3.71 -4.08 0.73
N ILE A 44 -3.64 -2.76 0.62
CA ILE A 44 -2.44 -1.98 0.90
C ILE A 44 -2.72 -1.14 2.14
N THR A 45 -1.85 -1.26 3.14
CA THR A 45 -2.03 -0.55 4.40
C THR A 45 -0.81 0.30 4.70
N ALA A 46 -1.04 1.53 5.11
CA ALA A 46 -0.01 2.46 5.56
C ALA A 46 -0.44 3.05 6.90
N THR A 47 0.52 3.31 7.78
CA THR A 47 0.20 3.90 9.07
C THR A 47 1.35 4.76 9.59
N ASP A 48 0.98 5.78 10.36
CA ASP A 48 1.94 6.58 11.13
C ASP A 48 1.70 6.39 12.63
N LEU A 49 0.95 5.34 12.99
CA LEU A 49 0.51 4.95 14.33
C LEU A 49 -0.74 5.71 14.81
N ASP A 50 -0.93 6.94 14.37
CA ASP A 50 -2.13 7.71 14.72
C ASP A 50 -3.22 7.54 13.68
N LEU A 51 -2.82 7.32 12.43
CA LEU A 51 -3.72 7.17 11.31
C LEU A 51 -3.41 5.86 10.59
N ILE A 52 -4.45 5.14 10.21
CA ILE A 52 -4.31 3.92 9.42
C ILE A 52 -5.07 4.13 8.12
N PHE A 53 -4.37 3.98 7.01
CA PHE A 53 -4.97 4.07 5.68
C PHE A 53 -4.99 2.68 5.06
N ILE A 54 -6.15 2.26 4.62
CA ILE A 54 -6.34 0.94 3.98
C ILE A 54 -6.97 1.16 2.62
N HIS A 55 -6.34 0.61 1.59
CA HIS A 55 -6.80 0.72 0.22
C HIS A 55 -6.90 -0.68 -0.38
N GLN A 56 -8.03 -0.98 -0.99
CA GLN A 56 -8.25 -2.30 -1.59
C GLN A 56 -8.35 -2.19 -3.10
N LEU A 57 -7.56 -3.00 -3.78
CA LEU A 57 -7.62 -3.13 -5.23
C LEU A 57 -8.29 -4.47 -5.56
N ASN A 58 -9.41 -4.41 -6.25
CA ASN A 58 -10.16 -5.60 -6.62
C ASN A 58 -9.79 -6.10 -8.02
N ASN A 59 -9.23 -5.23 -8.84
CA ASN A 59 -8.86 -5.58 -10.21
C ASN A 59 -7.43 -6.14 -10.24
N VAL A 60 -7.23 -7.23 -9.53
CA VAL A 60 -5.92 -7.89 -9.44
C VAL A 60 -6.12 -9.37 -9.68
N GLU A 61 -5.07 -10.00 -10.19
CA GLU A 61 -5.05 -11.44 -10.39
C GLU A 61 -4.07 -12.03 -9.39
N ILE A 62 -4.59 -12.77 -8.41
CA ILE A 62 -3.75 -13.36 -7.37
C ILE A 62 -3.46 -14.81 -7.73
N LEU A 63 -2.17 -15.10 -7.93
CA LEU A 63 -1.71 -16.44 -8.27
C LEU A 63 -1.32 -17.21 -7.00
N GLU A 64 -0.77 -16.54 -6.01
CA GLU A 64 -0.45 -17.10 -4.71
C GLU A 64 -0.74 -16.05 -3.65
N GLU A 65 -1.49 -16.42 -2.63
CA GLU A 65 -1.77 -15.51 -1.52
C GLU A 65 -0.56 -15.34 -0.62
N GLY A 66 -0.51 -14.21 0.07
CA GLY A 66 0.55 -13.93 1.01
C GLY A 66 0.57 -12.47 1.40
N LYS A 67 1.49 -12.16 2.31
CA LYS A 67 1.68 -10.79 2.81
C LYS A 67 3.14 -10.47 2.96
N THR A 68 3.47 -9.20 2.78
CA THR A 68 4.81 -8.70 3.06
C THR A 68 4.76 -7.19 3.23
N THR A 69 5.86 -6.60 3.67
CA THR A 69 5.98 -5.14 3.71
C THR A 69 7.19 -4.71 2.91
N THR A 70 7.09 -3.54 2.30
CA THR A 70 8.22 -2.96 1.57
C THR A 70 8.16 -1.44 1.68
N THR A 71 9.29 -0.78 1.38
CA THR A 71 9.39 0.67 1.50
C THR A 71 8.48 1.37 0.50
N SER A 72 7.61 2.22 1.00
CA SER A 72 6.60 2.90 0.20
C SER A 72 7.22 3.82 -0.86
N SER A 73 8.18 4.65 -0.47
CA SER A 73 8.77 5.62 -1.39
C SER A 73 9.50 4.95 -2.54
N ILE A 74 10.25 3.88 -2.25
CA ILE A 74 10.97 3.15 -3.29
C ILE A 74 9.99 2.46 -4.23
N MET A 75 8.98 1.81 -3.66
CA MET A 75 7.95 1.16 -4.45
C MET A 75 7.26 2.16 -5.38
N TYR A 76 6.87 3.31 -4.84
CA TYR A 76 6.22 4.35 -5.63
C TYR A 76 7.11 4.84 -6.77
N ASP A 77 8.39 5.09 -6.48
CA ASP A 77 9.33 5.55 -7.50
C ASP A 77 9.51 4.55 -8.62
N ILE A 78 9.52 3.26 -8.30
CA ILE A 78 9.65 2.20 -9.29
C ILE A 78 8.38 2.09 -10.13
N ILE A 79 7.24 2.04 -9.47
CA ILE A 79 5.96 1.81 -10.15
C ILE A 79 5.64 2.94 -11.13
N ARG A 80 5.92 4.17 -10.77
CA ARG A 80 5.61 5.31 -11.66
C ARG A 80 6.49 5.35 -12.90
N LYS A 81 7.59 4.59 -12.91
CA LYS A 81 8.47 4.51 -14.08
C LYS A 81 7.96 3.54 -15.12
N PHE A 82 7.07 2.64 -14.75
CA PHE A 82 6.48 1.71 -15.69
C PHE A 82 5.40 2.43 -16.51
N ASN A 83 5.14 1.89 -17.70
CA ASN A 83 4.14 2.46 -18.59
C ASN A 83 2.73 2.23 -18.08
N SER A 84 1.89 3.28 -18.14
CA SER A 84 0.50 3.13 -17.77
C SER A 84 -0.21 2.19 -18.74
N GLY A 85 -1.23 1.50 -18.23
CA GLY A 85 -1.95 0.51 -19.03
C GLY A 85 -1.29 -0.85 -19.08
N LYS A 86 -0.09 -0.99 -18.52
CA LYS A 86 0.60 -2.28 -18.48
C LYS A 86 0.35 -2.97 -17.15
N LYS A 87 0.47 -4.28 -17.17
CA LYS A 87 0.37 -5.06 -15.94
C LYS A 87 1.72 -5.21 -15.30
N ILE A 88 1.72 -5.23 -13.98
CA ILE A 88 2.92 -5.41 -13.19
C ILE A 88 2.79 -6.71 -12.42
N ASN A 89 3.83 -7.53 -12.48
CA ASN A 89 3.91 -8.79 -11.75
C ASN A 89 4.71 -8.56 -10.48
N LEU A 90 4.12 -8.90 -9.34
CA LEU A 90 4.82 -8.85 -8.08
C LEU A 90 4.87 -10.25 -7.50
N SER A 91 6.05 -10.67 -7.08
CA SER A 91 6.20 -11.98 -6.47
C SER A 91 7.25 -11.94 -5.37
N LEU A 92 6.95 -12.63 -4.28
CA LEU A 92 7.87 -12.75 -3.17
C LEU A 92 8.79 -13.93 -3.49
N THR A 93 10.01 -13.65 -3.89
CA THR A 93 10.97 -14.68 -4.27
C THR A 93 11.69 -15.28 -3.09
N ASP A 94 11.72 -14.53 -1.99
CA ASP A 94 12.35 -14.91 -0.73
C ASP A 94 11.58 -14.18 0.35
N ILE A 95 11.73 -14.60 1.60
CA ILE A 95 11.05 -13.96 2.73
C ILE A 95 11.39 -12.46 2.82
N SER A 96 12.55 -12.07 2.32
CA SER A 96 13.03 -10.69 2.40
C SER A 96 13.15 -10.00 1.04
N LYS A 97 12.66 -10.60 -0.03
CA LYS A 97 12.81 -10.05 -1.37
C LYS A 97 11.51 -10.09 -2.14
N LEU A 98 11.10 -8.92 -2.63
CA LEU A 98 9.95 -8.78 -3.51
C LEU A 98 10.45 -8.42 -4.91
N GLN A 99 10.06 -9.22 -5.89
CA GLN A 99 10.40 -8.95 -7.27
C GLN A 99 9.24 -8.23 -7.95
N VAL A 100 9.55 -7.11 -8.58
CA VAL A 100 8.58 -6.31 -9.31
C VAL A 100 8.99 -6.29 -10.77
N GLU A 101 8.14 -6.81 -11.63
CA GLU A 101 8.46 -6.98 -13.04
C GLU A 101 7.37 -6.41 -13.93
N SER A 102 7.76 -5.71 -14.97
CA SER A 102 6.85 -5.28 -16.03
C SER A 102 7.64 -5.17 -17.33
N GLU A 103 7.08 -5.71 -18.39
CA GLU A 103 7.73 -5.75 -19.70
C GLU A 103 9.12 -6.36 -19.61
N LYS A 104 10.18 -5.56 -19.82
CA LYS A 104 11.56 -6.04 -19.78
C LYS A 104 12.31 -5.61 -18.55
N SER A 105 11.65 -4.97 -17.61
CA SER A 105 12.30 -4.43 -16.41
C SER A 105 11.95 -5.25 -15.19
N ILE A 106 12.97 -5.55 -14.40
CA ILE A 106 12.81 -6.29 -13.14
C ILE A 106 13.53 -5.53 -12.04
N PHE A 107 12.81 -5.32 -10.93
CA PHE A 107 13.38 -4.73 -9.72
C PHE A 107 13.21 -5.69 -8.56
N ASN A 108 14.21 -5.74 -7.69
CA ASN A 108 14.14 -6.53 -6.48
C ASN A 108 14.20 -5.60 -5.28
N LEU A 109 13.17 -5.68 -4.44
CA LEU A 109 13.02 -4.81 -3.28
C LEU A 109 13.23 -5.59 -1.99
N ASN A 110 13.82 -4.93 -1.01
CA ASN A 110 13.93 -5.51 0.32
C ASN A 110 12.59 -5.45 1.02
N CYS A 111 12.28 -6.50 1.77
CA CYS A 111 11.04 -6.63 2.50
C CYS A 111 11.30 -6.87 3.98
N ILE A 112 10.37 -6.43 4.80
CA ILE A 112 10.32 -6.77 6.22
C ILE A 112 9.07 -7.62 6.42
N SER A 113 9.17 -8.64 7.25
CA SER A 113 8.05 -9.55 7.48
C SER A 113 6.77 -8.78 7.87
N ALA A 114 5.65 -9.24 7.34
CA ALA A 114 4.36 -8.65 7.67
C ALA A 114 4.03 -8.70 9.15
N THR A 115 4.60 -9.66 9.87
CA THR A 115 4.37 -9.79 11.31
C THR A 115 4.94 -8.62 12.11
N GLU A 116 5.87 -7.86 11.53
CA GLU A 116 6.47 -6.71 12.19
C GLU A 116 5.71 -5.42 11.95
N PHE A 117 4.72 -5.46 11.05
CA PHE A 117 3.91 -4.27 10.78
C PHE A 117 3.01 -3.99 11.98
N PRO A 118 2.92 -2.73 12.44
CA PRO A 118 2.25 -2.40 13.70
C PRO A 118 0.72 -2.35 13.59
N LEU A 119 0.14 -3.49 13.28
CA LEU A 119 -1.32 -3.66 13.26
C LEU A 119 -1.65 -4.85 14.13
N THR A 120 -2.64 -4.68 15.00
CA THR A 120 -3.16 -5.78 15.80
C THR A 120 -4.49 -6.21 15.19
N ASP A 121 -4.86 -7.45 15.46
CA ASP A 121 -6.15 -7.97 14.99
C ASP A 121 -7.31 -7.13 15.50
N GLU A 122 -7.14 -6.55 16.67
CA GLU A 122 -8.16 -5.70 17.27
C GLU A 122 -8.46 -4.48 16.40
N ASN A 123 -7.44 -3.93 15.77
CA ASN A 123 -7.62 -2.78 14.89
C ASN A 123 -8.43 -3.13 13.65
N PHE A 124 -8.32 -4.36 13.18
CA PHE A 124 -9.05 -4.79 12.01
C PHE A 124 -10.49 -5.21 12.30
N ASN A 125 -10.76 -5.62 13.52
CA ASN A 125 -12.10 -6.05 13.90
C ASN A 125 -13.05 -4.88 14.04
N GLN A 126 -12.53 -3.68 14.04
CA GLN A 126 -13.35 -2.48 14.12
C GLN A 126 -13.61 -1.98 12.71
N ASN A 127 -14.75 -2.32 12.20
CA ASN A 127 -15.11 -2.01 10.82
C ASN A 127 -15.04 -0.53 10.48
N GLU A 128 -15.17 0.32 11.46
CA GLU A 128 -15.11 1.76 11.25
C GLU A 128 -13.74 2.25 10.77
N PHE A 129 -12.70 1.43 10.90
CA PHE A 129 -11.39 1.78 10.40
C PHE A 129 -11.18 1.36 8.94
N VAL A 130 -12.08 0.54 8.42
CA VAL A 130 -11.99 0.12 7.03
C VAL A 130 -12.77 1.11 6.19
N ILE A 131 -12.05 2.06 5.61
CA ILE A 131 -12.64 3.11 4.79
C ILE A 131 -12.23 2.89 3.35
N LYS A 132 -13.19 2.91 2.44
CA LYS A 132 -12.87 2.79 1.03
C LYS A 132 -12.05 4.01 0.62
N SER A 133 -11.01 3.80 -0.17
CA SER A 133 -10.09 4.87 -0.55
C SER A 133 -10.80 6.09 -1.11
N LYS A 134 -11.84 5.87 -1.90
CA LYS A 134 -12.60 6.96 -2.48
C LYS A 134 -13.24 7.84 -1.40
N GLN A 135 -13.75 7.22 -0.35
CA GLN A 135 -14.36 7.96 0.76
C GLN A 135 -13.30 8.70 1.57
N LEU A 136 -12.17 8.04 1.81
CA LEU A 136 -11.08 8.67 2.54
C LEU A 136 -10.55 9.89 1.80
N LEU A 137 -10.34 9.78 0.51
CA LEU A 137 -9.86 10.89 -0.30
C LEU A 137 -10.84 12.06 -0.25
N LYS A 138 -12.13 11.77 -0.35
CA LYS A 138 -13.16 12.79 -0.28
C LYS A 138 -13.15 13.52 1.05
N LEU A 139 -13.01 12.78 2.14
CA LEU A 139 -12.94 13.39 3.47
C LEU A 139 -11.69 14.24 3.64
N SER A 140 -10.57 13.79 3.14
CA SER A 140 -9.33 14.54 3.19
C SER A 140 -9.44 15.86 2.44
N LEU A 141 -10.04 15.85 1.29
CA LEU A 141 -10.23 17.07 0.50
C LEU A 141 -11.15 18.06 1.21
N ILE A 142 -12.19 17.56 1.86
CA ILE A 142 -13.10 18.41 2.62
C ILE A 142 -12.36 19.07 3.79
N HIS A 143 -11.57 18.30 4.51
CA HIS A 143 -10.82 18.83 5.65
C HIS A 143 -9.76 19.84 5.22
N ILE A 144 -9.14 19.62 4.10
CA ILE A 144 -8.15 20.54 3.57
C ILE A 144 -8.81 21.86 3.15
N SER A 145 -9.99 21.78 2.57
CA SER A 145 -10.67 22.97 2.09
C SER A 145 -11.38 23.75 3.19
N GLU A 146 -11.53 23.19 4.39
CA GLU A 146 -12.16 23.83 5.52
C GLU A 146 -11.16 23.97 6.64
N PRO A 147 -10.39 24.98 6.57
CA PRO A 147 -9.37 25.18 7.59
C PRO A 147 -10.02 25.55 8.91
N THR A 148 -10.64 24.94 9.51
CA THR A 148 -11.24 25.07 10.46
C THR A 148 -12.06 24.47 11.15
N ARG A 149 -12.37 24.11 11.03
CA ARG A 149 -13.07 23.58 11.39
C ARG A 149 -13.17 23.10 12.03
N HIS A 150 -13.00 23.36 11.91
CA HIS A 150 -13.06 23.00 12.09
C HIS A 150 -13.03 22.85 12.74
N THR A 151 -13.18 22.97 13.12
CA THR A 151 -13.10 22.92 13.34
C THR A 151 -13.05 23.00 13.57
N SER A 152 -13.20 23.34 13.86
CA SER A 152 -13.11 23.54 13.65
C SER A 152 -13.07 23.46 13.54
#